data_e8e7708051e6e89393e65dc239b28851
#
_entry.id   e8e7708051e6e89393e65dc239b28851
#
_cell.length_a   1.000
_cell.length_b   1.000
_cell.length_c   1.000
_cell.angle_alpha   90.00
_cell.angle_beta   90.00
_cell.angle_gamma   90.00
#
_symmetry.space_group_name_H-M   'P 1'
#
loop_
_entity.id
_entity.type
_entity.pdbx_description
1 polymer ?
#
loop_
_entity_poly.entity_id
_entity_poly.type
_entity_poly.pdbx_seq_one_letter_code
_entity_poly.pdbx_strand_id
1 'polypeptide(L)'
;MKQAATASLALALLLVGTAAALADPKPGDVITAANAQQARGLIPDELAPYTIENFPELEMHIVATESYTPQAKYVDATVKYACQAKLGPKGELLNYTAGQPFPFSEWAKAATEHKCDLTPDDPQMGAKLAWNFNYRWQAGGTHMPHTGQSYWRGKGDNTWKIAQGEYRRTYFSHRADLLPQTTDLVAGTDLEYAEYNETASPFDMRGQRFLVYRYKNAFAHDDDAWAYIPSLRRVKRISPAERADSLFGTDFTFEDLYIFSGHVWEHDWKYEGDHAVLAPMDSTRKCFPLNVPNWNARAIAQLGDDAEFLACKWGPYRALPFIGETWQKRTALKLVQTPKNASHPYSRRILWYDKETFSPLMSLSFDREGRAFRLTWYVGRWSENSGIPGDRGKRVNHMAASMVANVRDQLSNLFLFYTANAQTFSGAESLKYFDTTRLKTEGR
;
A
#
# COMPACT_ATOMS: atom_id res chain seq x y z
N MET A 1 -40.06 45.70 61.60
CA MET A 1 -38.68 45.56 61.15
C MET A 1 -38.70 44.63 59.96
N LYS A 2 -38.61 45.17 58.74
CA LYS A 2 -38.62 44.39 57.50
C LYS A 2 -37.18 44.33 57.00
N GLN A 3 -36.61 43.13 56.90
CA GLN A 3 -35.34 42.89 56.23
C GLN A 3 -35.57 42.73 54.70
N ALA A 4 -34.89 43.55 53.92
CA ALA A 4 -34.83 43.45 52.46
C ALA A 4 -33.71 42.51 52.09
N ALA A 5 -34.05 41.45 51.32
CA ALA A 5 -33.08 40.53 50.68
C ALA A 5 -32.71 41.08 49.32
N THR A 6 -31.47 41.44 49.14
CA THR A 6 -30.88 41.81 47.84
C THR A 6 -30.42 40.54 47.13
N ALA A 7 -31.08 40.22 46.03
CA ALA A 7 -30.64 39.12 45.09
C ALA A 7 -29.64 39.69 44.12
N SER A 8 -28.39 39.20 44.18
CA SER A 8 -27.35 39.50 43.21
C SER A 8 -27.49 38.50 42.03
N LEU A 9 -27.84 39.02 40.85
CA LEU A 9 -27.90 38.26 39.59
C LEU A 9 -26.49 38.21 38.98
N ALA A 10 -25.81 37.08 39.08
CA ALA A 10 -24.53 36.85 38.41
C ALA A 10 -24.80 36.47 36.97
N LEU A 11 -24.48 37.37 36.04
CA LEU A 11 -24.56 37.15 34.60
C LEU A 11 -23.31 36.37 34.18
N ALA A 12 -23.43 35.05 34.00
CA ALA A 12 -22.38 34.21 33.41
C ALA A 12 -22.36 34.46 31.90
N LEU A 13 -21.40 35.22 31.39
CA LEU A 13 -21.09 35.30 29.98
C LEU A 13 -20.46 33.98 29.57
N LEU A 14 -21.21 33.12 28.88
CA LEU A 14 -20.69 32.00 28.08
C LEU A 14 -19.98 32.60 26.84
N LEU A 15 -18.67 32.75 26.93
CA LEU A 15 -17.81 32.94 25.76
C LEU A 15 -17.83 31.62 24.95
N VAL A 16 -18.78 31.48 24.03
CA VAL A 16 -18.69 30.52 22.97
C VAL A 16 -17.62 31.05 22.01
N GLY A 17 -16.37 30.69 22.28
CA GLY A 17 -15.29 30.90 21.35
C GLY A 17 -15.59 30.05 20.11
N THR A 18 -16.02 30.68 19.03
CA THR A 18 -15.97 30.04 17.69
C THR A 18 -14.52 29.77 17.42
N ALA A 19 -14.09 28.49 17.56
CA ALA A 19 -12.80 28.07 17.06
C ALA A 19 -12.80 28.39 15.55
N ALA A 20 -12.05 29.43 15.16
CA ALA A 20 -11.84 29.69 13.74
C ALA A 20 -11.30 28.40 13.12
N ALA A 21 -12.00 27.86 12.12
CA ALA A 21 -11.50 26.70 11.39
C ALA A 21 -10.12 27.06 10.84
N LEU A 22 -9.10 26.33 11.27
CA LEU A 22 -7.75 26.52 10.76
C LEU A 22 -7.80 26.27 9.26
N ALA A 23 -7.18 27.17 8.51
CA ALA A 23 -7.09 26.99 7.05
C ALA A 23 -6.27 25.71 6.73
N ASP A 24 -6.70 24.98 5.73
CA ASP A 24 -5.96 23.83 5.19
C ASP A 24 -4.51 24.23 4.85
N PRO A 25 -3.53 23.34 5.10
CA PRO A 25 -2.14 23.55 4.69
C PRO A 25 -2.03 23.82 3.19
N LYS A 26 -1.14 24.71 2.81
CA LYS A 26 -0.88 25.10 1.42
C LYS A 26 0.49 24.58 0.95
N PRO A 27 0.69 24.42 -0.37
CA PRO A 27 2.02 24.13 -0.90
C PRO A 27 3.08 25.12 -0.39
N GLY A 28 4.17 24.58 0.14
CA GLY A 28 5.25 25.32 0.79
C GLY A 28 5.17 25.32 2.33
N ASP A 29 4.04 24.95 2.91
CA ASP A 29 3.93 24.81 4.37
C ASP A 29 4.67 23.56 4.86
N VAL A 30 5.21 23.65 6.07
CA VAL A 30 5.79 22.53 6.80
C VAL A 30 4.96 22.30 8.06
N ILE A 31 4.34 21.13 8.14
CA ILE A 31 3.58 20.70 9.31
C ILE A 31 4.52 19.98 10.27
N THR A 32 4.60 20.51 11.50
CA THR A 32 5.37 19.95 12.60
C THR A 32 4.45 19.70 13.80
N ALA A 33 4.98 19.15 14.88
CA ALA A 33 4.21 18.99 16.12
C ALA A 33 3.62 20.30 16.66
N ALA A 34 4.30 21.43 16.39
CA ALA A 34 3.85 22.75 16.86
C ALA A 34 2.59 23.26 16.13
N ASN A 35 2.37 22.85 14.89
CA ASN A 35 1.23 23.27 14.07
C ASN A 35 0.42 22.10 13.49
N ALA A 36 0.52 20.91 14.07
CA ALA A 36 -0.12 19.67 13.60
C ALA A 36 -1.65 19.80 13.44
N GLN A 37 -2.28 20.71 14.21
CA GLN A 37 -3.72 20.98 14.11
C GLN A 37 -4.14 21.51 12.73
N GLN A 38 -3.25 22.11 11.95
CA GLN A 38 -3.54 22.53 10.57
C GLN A 38 -3.78 21.34 9.65
N ALA A 39 -3.17 20.19 9.92
CA ALA A 39 -3.36 18.97 9.14
C ALA A 39 -4.53 18.11 9.66
N ARG A 40 -5.12 18.45 10.83
CA ARG A 40 -6.06 17.57 11.52
C ARG A 40 -7.29 17.22 10.67
N GLY A 41 -7.82 18.14 9.89
CA GLY A 41 -8.95 17.92 8.99
C GLY A 41 -8.61 17.10 7.73
N LEU A 42 -7.32 16.84 7.47
CA LEU A 42 -6.81 16.09 6.32
C LEU A 42 -6.14 14.76 6.72
N ILE A 43 -6.21 14.40 7.99
CA ILE A 43 -5.84 13.06 8.47
C ILE A 43 -7.13 12.42 9.00
N PRO A 44 -7.48 11.20 8.56
CA PRO A 44 -8.68 10.52 9.05
C PRO A 44 -8.73 10.47 10.57
N ASP A 45 -9.91 10.69 11.14
CA ASP A 45 -10.11 10.74 12.59
C ASP A 45 -9.62 9.47 13.29
N GLU A 46 -9.83 8.32 12.66
CA GLU A 46 -9.39 7.01 13.16
C GLU A 46 -7.86 6.89 13.24
N LEU A 47 -7.13 7.65 12.41
CA LEU A 47 -5.68 7.59 12.31
C LEU A 47 -4.96 8.69 13.08
N ALA A 48 -5.63 9.81 13.35
CA ALA A 48 -5.01 10.98 13.97
C ALA A 48 -4.30 10.68 15.30
N PRO A 49 -4.84 9.83 16.20
CA PRO A 49 -4.15 9.47 17.45
C PRO A 49 -2.81 8.76 17.23
N TYR A 50 -2.65 8.12 16.08
CA TYR A 50 -1.47 7.30 15.73
C TYR A 50 -0.54 7.98 14.73
N THR A 51 -0.88 9.17 14.24
CA THR A 51 -0.15 9.80 13.12
C THR A 51 0.32 11.22 13.41
N ILE A 52 -0.53 12.08 13.94
CA ILE A 52 -0.19 13.49 14.19
C ILE A 52 -0.28 13.90 15.66
N GLU A 53 -1.02 13.16 16.47
CA GLU A 53 -1.13 13.42 17.89
C GLU A 53 0.04 12.77 18.64
N ASN A 54 0.74 13.53 19.47
CA ASN A 54 1.87 13.05 20.29
C ASN A 54 3.14 12.65 19.53
N PHE A 55 3.40 13.24 18.35
CA PHE A 55 4.63 13.00 17.58
C PHE A 55 5.51 14.25 17.54
N PRO A 56 6.48 14.39 18.45
CA PRO A 56 7.35 15.57 18.51
C PRO A 56 8.24 15.75 17.27
N GLU A 57 8.52 14.66 16.56
CA GLU A 57 9.35 14.67 15.34
C GLU A 57 8.53 14.79 14.04
N LEU A 58 7.24 15.13 14.13
CA LEU A 58 6.39 15.31 12.96
C LEU A 58 6.98 16.38 12.02
N GLU A 59 7.15 16.03 10.74
CA GLU A 59 7.61 16.93 9.69
C GLU A 59 7.02 16.50 8.34
N MET A 60 6.00 17.22 7.86
CA MET A 60 5.36 17.02 6.57
C MET A 60 5.59 18.23 5.69
N HIS A 61 6.24 18.08 4.55
CA HIS A 61 6.43 19.15 3.57
C HIS A 61 5.27 19.13 2.58
N ILE A 62 4.40 20.13 2.65
CA ILE A 62 3.21 20.19 1.79
C ILE A 62 3.61 20.66 0.39
N VAL A 63 3.24 19.89 -0.62
CA VAL A 63 3.49 20.22 -2.03
C VAL A 63 2.18 20.33 -2.81
N ALA A 64 2.27 20.88 -4.03
CA ALA A 64 1.11 20.98 -4.91
C ALA A 64 0.56 19.58 -5.26
N THR A 65 -0.75 19.49 -5.38
CA THR A 65 -1.41 18.27 -5.85
C THR A 65 -1.11 18.07 -7.34
N GLU A 66 -0.61 16.90 -7.68
CA GLU A 66 -0.36 16.49 -9.06
C GLU A 66 -1.44 15.52 -9.54
N SER A 67 -1.66 15.47 -10.86
CA SER A 67 -2.53 14.49 -11.50
C SER A 67 -1.70 13.28 -11.98
N TYR A 68 -2.19 12.09 -11.67
CA TYR A 68 -1.52 10.82 -11.92
C TYR A 68 -2.31 9.92 -12.88
N THR A 69 -2.69 10.44 -14.03
CA THR A 69 -3.39 9.66 -15.07
C THR A 69 -2.53 8.48 -15.52
N PRO A 70 -3.08 7.25 -15.62
CA PRO A 70 -2.33 6.09 -16.06
C PRO A 70 -1.91 6.17 -17.54
N GLN A 71 -1.11 5.19 -17.97
CA GLN A 71 -0.67 5.09 -19.36
C GLN A 71 -1.87 4.96 -20.33
N ALA A 72 -1.76 5.55 -21.53
CA ALA A 72 -2.82 5.55 -22.54
C ALA A 72 -3.39 4.16 -22.83
N LYS A 73 -2.55 3.14 -22.93
CA LYS A 73 -3.00 1.74 -23.15
C LYS A 73 -3.95 1.22 -22.07
N TYR A 74 -3.80 1.65 -20.83
CA TYR A 74 -4.73 1.28 -19.75
C TYR A 74 -6.05 2.05 -19.87
N VAL A 75 -5.99 3.32 -20.27
CA VAL A 75 -7.17 4.13 -20.57
C VAL A 75 -7.94 3.51 -21.74
N ASP A 76 -7.24 3.20 -22.86
CA ASP A 76 -7.83 2.57 -24.03
C ASP A 76 -8.48 1.22 -23.73
N ALA A 77 -7.83 0.41 -22.87
CA ALA A 77 -8.40 -0.84 -22.40
C ALA A 77 -9.67 -0.61 -21.56
N THR A 78 -9.67 0.41 -20.70
CA THR A 78 -10.84 0.78 -19.91
C THR A 78 -12.01 1.16 -20.81
N VAL A 79 -11.78 1.94 -21.87
CA VAL A 79 -12.81 2.29 -22.85
C VAL A 79 -13.29 1.06 -23.62
N LYS A 80 -12.35 0.26 -24.13
CA LYS A 80 -12.66 -0.90 -24.96
C LYS A 80 -13.51 -1.94 -24.25
N TYR A 81 -13.25 -2.17 -22.96
CA TYR A 81 -13.91 -3.19 -22.16
C TYR A 81 -14.90 -2.62 -21.13
N ALA A 82 -15.25 -1.34 -21.25
CA ALA A 82 -16.20 -0.68 -20.38
C ALA A 82 -17.52 -1.47 -20.28
N CYS A 83 -18.12 -1.49 -19.08
CA CYS A 83 -19.39 -2.13 -18.74
C CYS A 83 -19.44 -3.67 -18.90
N GLN A 84 -18.33 -4.33 -19.23
CA GLN A 84 -18.31 -5.79 -19.38
C GLN A 84 -18.14 -6.50 -18.03
N ALA A 85 -17.30 -5.95 -17.13
CA ALA A 85 -17.06 -6.51 -15.82
C ALA A 85 -18.35 -6.53 -14.96
N LYS A 86 -18.59 -7.62 -14.27
CA LYS A 86 -19.74 -7.82 -13.37
C LYS A 86 -19.29 -8.54 -12.11
N LEU A 87 -19.99 -8.32 -11.00
CA LEU A 87 -19.82 -9.13 -9.81
C LEU A 87 -20.72 -10.35 -9.89
N GLY A 88 -20.15 -11.52 -9.63
CA GLY A 88 -20.89 -12.75 -9.45
C GLY A 88 -21.55 -12.83 -8.06
N PRO A 89 -22.34 -13.89 -7.80
CA PRO A 89 -23.15 -14.02 -6.59
C PRO A 89 -22.33 -14.09 -5.29
N LYS A 90 -21.07 -14.46 -5.36
CA LYS A 90 -20.17 -14.54 -4.21
C LYS A 90 -19.18 -13.36 -4.12
N GLY A 91 -19.30 -12.38 -5.04
CA GLY A 91 -18.44 -11.21 -5.12
C GLY A 91 -17.21 -11.41 -6.03
N GLU A 92 -17.12 -12.53 -6.74
CA GLU A 92 -16.12 -12.79 -7.77
C GLU A 92 -16.26 -11.86 -8.97
N LEU A 93 -15.17 -11.53 -9.65
CA LEU A 93 -15.19 -10.69 -10.85
C LEU A 93 -15.41 -11.56 -12.08
N LEU A 94 -16.44 -11.25 -12.84
CA LEU A 94 -16.81 -11.94 -14.07
C LEU A 94 -16.61 -11.03 -15.29
N ASN A 95 -16.28 -11.63 -16.45
CA ASN A 95 -16.17 -10.95 -17.75
C ASN A 95 -15.17 -9.80 -17.78
N TYR A 96 -14.17 -9.84 -16.91
CA TYR A 96 -13.10 -8.85 -16.90
C TYR A 96 -11.98 -9.24 -17.87
N THR A 97 -11.47 -8.27 -18.62
CA THR A 97 -10.37 -8.48 -19.57
C THR A 97 -9.15 -7.63 -19.22
N ALA A 98 -9.28 -6.31 -19.21
CA ALA A 98 -8.21 -5.38 -18.86
C ALA A 98 -8.76 -3.96 -18.65
N GLY A 99 -7.96 -3.07 -18.08
CA GLY A 99 -8.36 -1.69 -17.77
C GLY A 99 -8.95 -1.56 -16.37
N GLN A 100 -9.62 -0.45 -16.08
CA GLN A 100 -10.36 -0.29 -14.83
C GLN A 100 -11.68 -1.07 -14.90
N PRO A 101 -11.91 -2.10 -14.04
CA PRO A 101 -13.08 -2.96 -14.15
C PRO A 101 -14.42 -2.21 -14.11
N PHE A 102 -14.52 -1.24 -13.19
CA PHE A 102 -15.70 -0.41 -12.99
C PHE A 102 -15.26 1.06 -13.09
N PRO A 103 -15.43 1.73 -14.25
CA PRO A 103 -14.98 3.11 -14.44
C PRO A 103 -15.49 4.05 -13.34
N PHE A 104 -14.56 4.59 -12.55
CA PHE A 104 -14.88 5.41 -11.38
C PHE A 104 -13.97 6.62 -11.20
N SER A 105 -12.68 6.53 -11.51
CA SER A 105 -11.79 7.69 -11.55
C SER A 105 -12.29 8.72 -12.55
N GLU A 106 -12.06 10.02 -12.33
CA GLU A 106 -12.59 11.06 -13.23
C GLU A 106 -12.10 10.87 -14.67
N TRP A 107 -10.83 10.47 -14.84
CA TRP A 107 -10.29 10.13 -16.17
C TRP A 107 -11.02 8.93 -16.80
N ALA A 108 -11.43 7.92 -16.02
CA ALA A 108 -12.11 6.74 -16.52
C ALA A 108 -13.57 7.06 -16.92
N LYS A 109 -14.27 7.83 -16.10
CA LYS A 109 -15.63 8.30 -16.40
C LYS A 109 -15.64 9.15 -17.67
N ALA A 110 -14.71 10.12 -17.75
CA ALA A 110 -14.59 10.98 -18.93
C ALA A 110 -14.27 10.16 -20.20
N ALA A 111 -13.32 9.22 -20.11
CA ALA A 111 -12.92 8.38 -21.25
C ALA A 111 -14.05 7.44 -21.72
N THR A 112 -14.89 6.95 -20.84
CA THR A 112 -16.04 6.09 -21.16
C THR A 112 -17.33 6.89 -21.45
N GLU A 113 -17.25 8.23 -21.50
CA GLU A 113 -18.42 9.10 -21.69
C GLU A 113 -19.53 8.83 -20.66
N HIS A 114 -19.16 8.48 -19.43
CA HIS A 114 -20.06 8.14 -18.31
C HIS A 114 -21.04 6.98 -18.56
N LYS A 115 -20.80 6.15 -19.58
CA LYS A 115 -21.73 5.04 -19.93
C LYS A 115 -21.88 3.96 -18.87
N CYS A 116 -20.89 3.85 -17.98
CA CYS A 116 -20.84 2.81 -16.95
C CYS A 116 -20.75 3.39 -15.53
N ASP A 117 -21.16 4.62 -15.34
CA ASP A 117 -21.08 5.27 -14.04
C ASP A 117 -21.81 4.45 -12.97
N LEU A 118 -21.14 4.28 -11.85
CA LEU A 118 -21.72 3.70 -10.67
C LEU A 118 -22.68 4.72 -10.03
N THR A 119 -23.87 4.26 -9.66
CA THR A 119 -24.85 5.12 -8.97
C THR A 119 -24.51 5.22 -7.49
N PRO A 120 -24.76 6.36 -6.83
CA PRO A 120 -24.44 6.56 -5.41
C PRO A 120 -25.08 5.55 -4.47
N ASP A 121 -26.22 4.95 -4.87
CA ASP A 121 -27.00 3.97 -4.14
C ASP A 121 -26.69 2.51 -4.52
N ASP A 122 -25.63 2.28 -5.33
CA ASP A 122 -25.21 0.94 -5.72
C ASP A 122 -24.77 0.13 -4.48
N PRO A 123 -25.52 -0.93 -4.09
CA PRO A 123 -25.20 -1.69 -2.89
C PRO A 123 -23.88 -2.47 -3.00
N GLN A 124 -23.35 -2.63 -4.21
CA GLN A 124 -22.10 -3.31 -4.49
C GLN A 124 -20.90 -2.35 -4.68
N MET A 125 -21.11 -1.04 -4.47
CA MET A 125 -20.10 -0.02 -4.67
C MET A 125 -18.76 -0.40 -4.01
N GLY A 126 -18.77 -0.77 -2.74
CA GLY A 126 -17.54 -1.12 -2.00
C GLY A 126 -16.77 -2.26 -2.66
N ALA A 127 -17.44 -3.33 -3.06
CA ALA A 127 -16.81 -4.47 -3.74
C ALA A 127 -16.28 -4.10 -5.13
N LYS A 128 -17.02 -3.29 -5.90
CA LYS A 128 -16.58 -2.78 -7.21
C LYS A 128 -15.32 -1.92 -7.09
N LEU A 129 -15.25 -1.04 -6.08
CA LEU A 129 -14.08 -0.22 -5.82
C LEU A 129 -12.89 -1.07 -5.33
N ALA A 130 -13.12 -2.11 -4.55
CA ALA A 130 -12.07 -3.06 -4.15
C ALA A 130 -11.50 -3.83 -5.36
N TRP A 131 -12.33 -4.20 -6.33
CA TRP A 131 -11.85 -4.77 -7.60
C TRP A 131 -11.08 -3.76 -8.46
N ASN A 132 -11.47 -2.49 -8.47
CA ASN A 132 -10.68 -1.43 -9.13
C ASN A 132 -9.29 -1.30 -8.49
N PHE A 133 -9.19 -1.41 -7.17
CA PHE A 133 -7.90 -1.46 -6.48
C PHE A 133 -7.08 -2.69 -6.89
N ASN A 134 -7.69 -3.89 -6.96
CA ASN A 134 -7.00 -5.11 -7.36
C ASN A 134 -6.38 -4.98 -8.76
N TYR A 135 -7.11 -4.39 -9.69
CA TYR A 135 -6.69 -4.20 -11.09
C TYR A 135 -6.27 -2.77 -11.42
N ARG A 136 -5.82 -1.98 -10.42
CA ARG A 136 -5.24 -0.67 -10.67
C ARG A 136 -4.05 -0.77 -11.61
N TRP A 137 -3.72 0.32 -12.27
CA TRP A 137 -2.59 0.34 -13.20
C TRP A 137 -1.25 0.10 -12.46
N GLN A 138 -0.54 -0.94 -12.82
CA GLN A 138 0.77 -1.31 -12.29
C GLN A 138 1.74 -1.71 -13.42
N ALA A 139 1.52 -1.25 -14.66
CA ALA A 139 2.20 -1.71 -15.86
C ALA A 139 2.18 -3.25 -15.94
N GLY A 140 3.30 -3.89 -16.16
CA GLY A 140 3.38 -5.35 -16.16
C GLY A 140 3.81 -5.95 -14.83
N GLY A 141 3.97 -5.14 -13.82
CA GLY A 141 4.43 -5.55 -12.50
C GLY A 141 5.42 -4.59 -11.89
N THR A 142 6.03 -5.02 -10.79
CA THR A 142 7.02 -4.24 -10.05
C THR A 142 8.25 -5.09 -9.76
N HIS A 143 9.41 -4.52 -9.97
CA HIS A 143 10.68 -5.08 -9.53
C HIS A 143 11.34 -4.12 -8.53
N MET A 144 11.71 -4.63 -7.39
CA MET A 144 12.41 -3.95 -6.32
C MET A 144 13.68 -4.72 -6.01
N PRO A 145 14.76 -4.50 -6.80
CA PRO A 145 16.02 -5.25 -6.65
C PRO A 145 16.69 -5.01 -5.32
N HIS A 146 16.31 -3.92 -4.64
CA HIS A 146 16.85 -3.56 -3.33
C HIS A 146 15.70 -3.16 -2.43
N THR A 147 15.38 -4.03 -1.48
CA THR A 147 14.43 -3.76 -0.41
C THR A 147 15.18 -3.70 0.91
N GLY A 148 14.81 -2.76 1.77
CA GLY A 148 15.26 -2.69 3.14
C GLY A 148 14.07 -2.81 4.08
N GLN A 149 14.26 -3.54 5.16
CA GLN A 149 13.26 -3.68 6.22
C GLN A 149 13.92 -3.36 7.55
N SER A 150 13.32 -2.50 8.34
CA SER A 150 13.75 -2.23 9.71
C SER A 150 12.61 -2.53 10.68
N TYR A 151 12.98 -3.08 11.83
CA TYR A 151 12.08 -3.55 12.85
C TYR A 151 12.32 -2.79 14.15
N TRP A 152 11.26 -2.41 14.81
CA TRP A 152 11.27 -1.60 16.02
C TRP A 152 10.40 -2.23 17.10
N ARG A 153 10.84 -2.14 18.35
CA ARG A 153 10.10 -2.66 19.48
C ARG A 153 10.11 -1.65 20.63
N GLY A 154 8.91 -1.29 21.07
CA GLY A 154 8.67 -0.56 22.31
C GLY A 154 9.10 0.90 22.33
N LYS A 155 8.73 1.60 23.39
CA LYS A 155 9.23 2.95 23.71
C LYS A 155 10.63 2.81 24.33
N GLY A 156 11.66 3.21 23.61
CA GLY A 156 13.02 3.28 24.15
C GLY A 156 13.84 2.01 24.02
N ASP A 157 13.29 0.90 23.53
CA ASP A 157 14.10 -0.22 23.09
C ASP A 157 14.56 0.03 21.65
N ASN A 158 15.82 0.38 21.49
CA ASN A 158 16.45 0.66 20.19
C ASN A 158 16.90 -0.61 19.48
N THR A 159 16.25 -1.76 19.75
CA THR A 159 16.60 -3.00 19.09
C THR A 159 16.17 -2.93 17.65
N TRP A 160 17.15 -2.74 16.78
CA TRP A 160 16.94 -2.77 15.34
C TRP A 160 17.22 -4.16 14.80
N LYS A 161 16.38 -4.63 13.93
CA LYS A 161 16.74 -5.65 12.97
C LYS A 161 16.59 -5.04 11.58
N ILE A 162 17.65 -5.08 10.77
CA ILE A 162 17.59 -4.66 9.37
C ILE A 162 17.70 -5.90 8.52
N ALA A 163 16.73 -6.11 7.63
CA ALA A 163 16.80 -7.11 6.59
C ALA A 163 16.85 -6.42 5.23
N GLN A 164 17.59 -7.00 4.30
CA GLN A 164 17.71 -6.51 2.93
C GLN A 164 17.41 -7.66 1.97
N GLY A 165 16.90 -7.30 0.80
CA GLY A 165 16.51 -8.33 -0.15
C GLY A 165 16.05 -7.80 -1.48
N GLU A 166 15.36 -8.65 -2.21
CA GLU A 166 14.73 -8.39 -3.49
C GLU A 166 13.25 -8.75 -3.42
N TYR A 167 12.42 -8.00 -4.11
CA TYR A 167 11.02 -8.35 -4.33
C TYR A 167 10.67 -8.12 -5.80
N ARG A 168 9.89 -9.05 -6.38
CA ARG A 168 9.34 -8.92 -7.71
C ARG A 168 7.92 -9.47 -7.76
N ARG A 169 7.03 -8.70 -8.39
CA ARG A 169 5.71 -9.17 -8.84
C ARG A 169 5.63 -8.97 -10.35
N THR A 170 5.20 -9.98 -11.08
CA THR A 170 4.93 -9.90 -12.52
C THR A 170 3.51 -10.38 -12.78
N TYR A 171 2.74 -9.56 -13.50
CA TYR A 171 1.40 -9.94 -13.96
C TYR A 171 1.50 -10.77 -15.22
N PHE A 172 0.89 -11.94 -15.21
CA PHE A 172 0.85 -12.86 -16.33
C PHE A 172 -0.37 -12.67 -17.20
N SER A 173 -1.44 -12.08 -16.65
CA SER A 173 -2.69 -11.85 -17.36
C SER A 173 -3.27 -10.46 -17.08
N HIS A 174 -4.35 -10.13 -17.78
CA HIS A 174 -5.04 -8.85 -17.67
C HIS A 174 -4.15 -7.62 -18.00
N ARG A 175 -3.12 -7.83 -18.82
CA ARG A 175 -2.07 -6.88 -19.19
C ARG A 175 -2.52 -5.92 -20.29
N ALA A 176 -2.93 -4.70 -19.91
CA ALA A 176 -3.30 -3.66 -20.88
C ALA A 176 -2.10 -3.19 -21.74
N ASP A 177 -0.87 -3.23 -21.21
CA ASP A 177 0.34 -2.81 -21.91
C ASP A 177 0.71 -3.72 -23.10
N LEU A 178 0.19 -4.94 -23.15
CA LEU A 178 0.42 -5.88 -24.25
C LEU A 178 -0.59 -5.73 -25.40
N LEU A 179 -1.65 -4.96 -25.20
CA LEU A 179 -2.65 -4.71 -26.26
C LEU A 179 -2.02 -3.96 -27.45
N PRO A 180 -2.50 -4.19 -28.70
CA PRO A 180 -3.68 -4.98 -29.07
C PRO A 180 -3.43 -6.49 -29.23
N GLN A 181 -2.20 -7.00 -29.12
CA GLN A 181 -1.83 -8.38 -29.45
C GLN A 181 -2.46 -9.40 -28.50
N THR A 182 -2.39 -9.15 -27.20
CA THR A 182 -2.87 -10.06 -26.16
C THR A 182 -3.05 -9.31 -24.84
N THR A 183 -3.66 -9.97 -23.84
CA THR A 183 -3.65 -9.54 -22.44
C THR A 183 -2.86 -10.52 -21.55
N ASP A 184 -2.34 -11.59 -22.13
CA ASP A 184 -1.58 -12.63 -21.45
C ASP A 184 -0.11 -12.55 -21.81
N LEU A 185 0.77 -12.48 -20.80
CA LEU A 185 2.23 -12.49 -20.98
C LEU A 185 2.72 -13.82 -21.56
N VAL A 186 2.07 -14.90 -21.16
CA VAL A 186 2.32 -16.27 -21.65
C VAL A 186 0.99 -16.81 -22.15
N ALA A 187 0.95 -17.21 -23.40
CA ALA A 187 -0.26 -17.75 -24.02
C ALA A 187 -0.81 -18.95 -23.24
N GLY A 188 -2.09 -18.91 -22.93
CA GLY A 188 -2.77 -19.99 -22.21
C GLY A 188 -2.42 -20.07 -20.71
N THR A 189 -1.76 -19.07 -20.15
CA THR A 189 -1.51 -19.04 -18.70
C THR A 189 -2.82 -18.97 -17.92
N ASP A 190 -2.87 -19.65 -16.79
CA ASP A 190 -3.92 -19.53 -15.78
C ASP A 190 -3.52 -18.61 -14.62
N LEU A 191 -2.26 -18.14 -14.59
CA LEU A 191 -1.77 -17.20 -13.58
C LEU A 191 -2.28 -15.78 -13.83
N GLU A 192 -2.73 -15.12 -12.75
CA GLU A 192 -2.92 -13.68 -12.70
C GLU A 192 -1.57 -13.00 -12.50
N TYR A 193 -0.85 -13.38 -11.44
CA TYR A 193 0.52 -12.92 -11.19
C TYR A 193 1.36 -13.94 -10.43
N ALA A 194 2.66 -13.75 -10.48
CA ALA A 194 3.60 -14.42 -9.61
C ALA A 194 4.45 -13.40 -8.82
N GLU A 195 4.76 -13.76 -7.57
CA GLU A 195 5.61 -12.97 -6.68
C GLU A 195 6.82 -13.77 -6.24
N TYR A 196 7.95 -13.10 -6.16
CA TYR A 196 9.18 -13.65 -5.61
C TYR A 196 9.80 -12.66 -4.64
N ASN A 197 10.24 -13.16 -3.50
CA ASN A 197 11.01 -12.42 -2.52
C ASN A 197 12.24 -13.23 -2.11
N GLU A 198 13.39 -12.57 -1.99
CA GLU A 198 14.60 -13.17 -1.46
C GLU A 198 15.23 -12.25 -0.43
N THR A 199 15.64 -12.83 0.72
CA THR A 199 16.38 -12.12 1.76
C THR A 199 17.88 -12.30 1.54
N ALA A 200 18.60 -11.19 1.38
CA ALA A 200 20.04 -11.18 1.18
C ALA A 200 20.83 -10.97 2.49
N SER A 201 20.24 -10.32 3.46
CA SER A 201 20.82 -9.95 4.76
C SER A 201 19.71 -9.86 5.81
N PRO A 202 19.97 -10.09 7.12
CA PRO A 202 21.19 -10.51 7.74
C PRO A 202 21.53 -11.99 7.52
N PHE A 203 22.70 -12.43 8.05
CA PHE A 203 23.22 -13.78 7.81
C PHE A 203 22.28 -14.91 8.23
N ASP A 204 21.59 -14.75 9.34
CA ASP A 204 20.63 -15.74 9.88
C ASP A 204 19.37 -15.90 9.01
N MET A 205 19.03 -14.89 8.19
CA MET A 205 17.90 -14.88 7.26
C MET A 205 18.31 -15.05 5.80
N ARG A 206 19.61 -14.97 5.51
CA ARG A 206 20.14 -14.95 4.15
C ARG A 206 19.71 -16.19 3.36
N GLY A 207 19.20 -15.95 2.15
CA GLY A 207 18.73 -16.99 1.25
C GLY A 207 17.34 -17.53 1.56
N GLN A 208 16.61 -16.95 2.52
CA GLN A 208 15.18 -17.20 2.63
C GLN A 208 14.49 -16.67 1.39
N ARG A 209 13.58 -17.46 0.82
CA ARG A 209 12.88 -17.15 -0.42
C ARG A 209 11.41 -17.49 -0.30
N PHE A 210 10.59 -16.68 -0.94
CA PHE A 210 9.16 -16.91 -1.09
C PHE A 210 8.79 -16.85 -2.55
N LEU A 211 7.91 -17.74 -2.97
CA LEU A 211 7.28 -17.72 -4.28
C LEU A 211 5.78 -17.88 -4.07
N VAL A 212 5.01 -17.01 -4.70
CA VAL A 212 3.54 -17.05 -4.64
C VAL A 212 3.00 -17.00 -6.06
N TYR A 213 2.04 -17.85 -6.36
CA TYR A 213 1.22 -17.80 -7.58
C TYR A 213 -0.21 -17.45 -7.22
N ARG A 214 -0.75 -16.46 -7.88
CA ARG A 214 -2.18 -16.17 -7.91
C ARG A 214 -2.75 -16.52 -9.27
N TYR A 215 -3.92 -17.12 -9.25
CA TYR A 215 -4.59 -17.61 -10.46
C TYR A 215 -5.69 -16.67 -10.93
N LYS A 216 -5.95 -16.62 -12.26
CA LYS A 216 -7.03 -15.82 -12.86
C LYS A 216 -8.39 -16.15 -12.25
N ASN A 217 -8.64 -17.44 -12.06
CA ASN A 217 -9.83 -17.94 -11.38
C ASN A 217 -9.47 -18.38 -9.96
N ALA A 218 -9.01 -17.42 -9.17
CA ALA A 218 -8.63 -17.67 -7.78
C ALA A 218 -9.81 -18.13 -6.91
N PHE A 219 -11.04 -17.98 -7.38
CA PHE A 219 -12.23 -18.55 -6.75
C PHE A 219 -12.30 -20.08 -6.87
N ALA A 220 -11.83 -20.65 -7.98
CA ALA A 220 -11.76 -22.09 -8.21
C ALA A 220 -10.42 -22.70 -7.79
N HIS A 221 -9.37 -21.92 -7.80
CA HIS A 221 -8.01 -22.35 -7.46
C HIS A 221 -7.34 -21.29 -6.58
N ASP A 222 -7.20 -21.59 -5.31
CA ASP A 222 -6.57 -20.70 -4.34
C ASP A 222 -5.07 -20.48 -4.63
N ASP A 223 -4.46 -19.47 -4.00
CA ASP A 223 -3.06 -19.16 -4.17
C ASP A 223 -2.15 -20.35 -3.82
N ASP A 224 -1.11 -20.56 -4.60
CA ASP A 224 0.00 -21.43 -4.22
C ASP A 224 1.16 -20.61 -3.68
N ALA A 225 1.65 -20.98 -2.51
CA ALA A 225 2.79 -20.31 -1.89
C ALA A 225 3.83 -21.30 -1.39
N TRP A 226 5.10 -20.95 -1.58
CA TRP A 226 6.24 -21.74 -1.11
C TRP A 226 7.27 -20.86 -0.45
N ALA A 227 7.87 -21.39 0.62
CA ALA A 227 9.03 -20.81 1.28
C ALA A 227 10.22 -21.78 1.23
N TYR A 228 11.38 -21.29 0.82
CA TYR A 228 12.64 -21.97 1.08
C TYR A 228 13.26 -21.45 2.37
N ILE A 229 13.57 -22.37 3.28
CA ILE A 229 14.15 -22.07 4.57
C ILE A 229 15.56 -22.65 4.61
N PRO A 230 16.61 -21.81 4.54
CA PRO A 230 18.01 -22.26 4.42
C PRO A 230 18.46 -23.16 5.57
N SER A 231 18.07 -22.86 6.81
CA SER A 231 18.41 -23.67 7.99
C SER A 231 17.87 -25.09 7.90
N LEU A 232 16.74 -25.28 7.22
CA LEU A 232 16.12 -26.59 7.01
C LEU A 232 16.52 -27.21 5.64
N ARG A 233 17.14 -26.44 4.77
CA ARG A 233 17.44 -26.80 3.37
C ARG A 233 16.25 -27.37 2.61
N ARG A 234 15.05 -26.86 2.91
CA ARG A 234 13.78 -27.40 2.39
C ARG A 234 12.89 -26.28 1.87
N VAL A 235 12.15 -26.61 0.82
CA VAL A 235 10.98 -25.84 0.38
C VAL A 235 9.77 -26.37 1.14
N LYS A 236 9.07 -25.48 1.84
CA LYS A 236 7.79 -25.74 2.50
C LYS A 236 6.69 -25.07 1.67
N ARG A 237 5.60 -25.77 1.40
CA ARG A 237 4.37 -25.15 0.92
C ARG A 237 3.71 -24.42 2.09
N ILE A 238 3.30 -23.18 1.86
CA ILE A 238 2.57 -22.37 2.83
C ILE A 238 1.09 -22.51 2.52
N SER A 239 0.28 -22.72 3.55
CA SER A 239 -1.18 -22.75 3.39
C SER A 239 -1.70 -21.35 3.04
N PRO A 240 -2.65 -21.21 2.11
CA PRO A 240 -3.35 -19.94 1.89
C PRO A 240 -3.99 -19.35 3.15
N ALA A 241 -4.42 -20.21 4.08
CA ALA A 241 -4.98 -19.79 5.37
C ALA A 241 -3.95 -19.05 6.26
N GLU A 242 -2.63 -19.29 6.06
CA GLU A 242 -1.54 -18.62 6.78
C GLU A 242 -1.21 -17.22 6.22
N ARG A 243 -1.93 -16.74 5.21
CA ARG A 243 -1.66 -15.44 4.56
C ARG A 243 -1.74 -14.25 5.51
N ALA A 244 -2.64 -14.32 6.49
CA ALA A 244 -2.82 -13.30 7.52
C ALA A 244 -1.92 -13.49 8.76
N ASP A 245 -1.05 -14.52 8.77
CA ASP A 245 -0.11 -14.77 9.86
C ASP A 245 1.10 -13.85 9.76
N SER A 246 1.64 -13.50 10.92
CA SER A 246 2.82 -12.65 11.04
C SER A 246 4.07 -13.30 10.45
N LEU A 247 4.75 -12.58 9.56
CA LEU A 247 5.96 -13.06 8.91
C LEU A 247 7.21 -12.74 9.75
N PHE A 248 8.07 -13.74 9.95
CA PHE A 248 9.38 -13.59 10.60
C PHE A 248 9.36 -12.96 12.00
N GLY A 249 8.26 -13.10 12.74
CA GLY A 249 8.09 -12.46 14.05
C GLY A 249 7.89 -10.95 13.97
N THR A 250 7.43 -10.45 12.82
CA THR A 250 7.05 -9.07 12.58
C THR A 250 5.53 -8.92 12.65
N ASP A 251 5.03 -7.69 12.59
CA ASP A 251 3.60 -7.44 12.44
C ASP A 251 3.13 -7.41 10.99
N PHE A 252 4.03 -7.61 10.05
CA PHE A 252 3.70 -7.67 8.63
C PHE A 252 3.16 -9.05 8.24
N THR A 253 2.15 -9.07 7.38
CA THR A 253 1.57 -10.29 6.79
C THR A 253 1.57 -10.18 5.27
N PHE A 254 1.46 -11.30 4.56
CA PHE A 254 1.29 -11.25 3.10
C PHE A 254 -0.02 -10.54 2.71
N GLU A 255 -1.04 -10.61 3.57
CA GLU A 255 -2.31 -9.93 3.29
C GLU A 255 -2.24 -8.41 3.43
N ASP A 256 -1.31 -7.89 4.24
CA ASP A 256 -1.12 -6.45 4.43
C ASP A 256 -0.24 -5.79 3.35
N LEU A 257 0.34 -6.59 2.44
CA LEU A 257 1.10 -6.05 1.31
C LEU A 257 0.20 -5.16 0.44
N TYR A 258 0.68 -3.97 0.09
CA TYR A 258 -0.12 -2.94 -0.58
C TYR A 258 -1.38 -2.53 0.21
N ILE A 259 -1.33 -2.58 1.55
CA ILE A 259 -2.42 -2.42 2.53
C ILE A 259 -3.53 -3.48 2.44
N PHE A 260 -3.64 -4.19 1.33
CA PHE A 260 -4.47 -5.36 1.13
C PHE A 260 -4.01 -6.15 -0.10
N SER A 261 -3.70 -7.43 0.10
CA SER A 261 -3.34 -8.39 -0.95
C SER A 261 -4.10 -9.73 -0.83
N GLY A 262 -5.22 -9.73 -0.11
CA GLY A 262 -6.16 -10.85 -0.03
C GLY A 262 -7.05 -10.98 -1.25
N HIS A 263 -8.02 -11.87 -1.17
CA HIS A 263 -9.04 -12.03 -2.20
C HIS A 263 -10.27 -11.14 -1.92
N VAL A 264 -10.67 -10.34 -2.91
CA VAL A 264 -11.78 -9.39 -2.75
C VAL A 264 -13.08 -10.09 -2.32
N TRP A 265 -13.38 -11.27 -2.90
CA TRP A 265 -14.62 -12.01 -2.58
C TRP A 265 -14.66 -12.66 -1.18
N GLU A 266 -13.52 -12.78 -0.51
CA GLU A 266 -13.44 -13.31 0.86
C GLU A 266 -13.93 -12.31 1.92
N HIS A 267 -14.28 -11.10 1.48
CA HIS A 267 -14.65 -9.99 2.35
C HIS A 267 -15.95 -9.34 1.90
N ASP A 268 -16.67 -8.76 2.86
CA ASP A 268 -17.72 -7.79 2.62
C ASP A 268 -17.11 -6.39 2.59
N TRP A 269 -17.57 -5.57 1.67
CA TRP A 269 -17.03 -4.25 1.40
C TRP A 269 -18.09 -3.18 1.47
N LYS A 270 -17.85 -2.14 2.27
CA LYS A 270 -18.70 -0.96 2.34
C LYS A 270 -17.89 0.26 1.92
N TYR A 271 -18.42 1.04 0.99
CA TYR A 271 -17.88 2.36 0.67
C TYR A 271 -18.49 3.41 1.60
N GLU A 272 -17.65 4.22 2.26
CA GLU A 272 -18.04 5.25 3.21
C GLU A 272 -17.78 6.67 2.70
N GLY A 273 -17.62 6.83 1.39
CA GLY A 273 -17.50 8.13 0.74
C GLY A 273 -16.08 8.56 0.42
N ASP A 274 -16.00 9.73 -0.20
CA ASP A 274 -14.76 10.41 -0.55
C ASP A 274 -14.31 11.28 0.64
N HIS A 275 -13.02 11.26 0.94
CA HIS A 275 -12.41 12.05 2.00
C HIS A 275 -11.19 12.81 1.47
N ALA A 276 -11.09 14.10 1.81
CA ALA A 276 -9.86 14.83 1.58
C ALA A 276 -8.80 14.39 2.61
N VAL A 277 -7.62 14.01 2.13
CA VAL A 277 -6.52 13.53 2.99
C VAL A 277 -5.18 14.12 2.55
N LEU A 278 -4.22 14.16 3.46
CA LEU A 278 -2.81 14.30 3.11
C LEU A 278 -2.21 12.91 2.87
N ALA A 279 -1.49 12.76 1.76
CA ALA A 279 -0.83 11.50 1.42
C ALA A 279 0.52 11.74 0.72
N PRO A 280 1.55 10.93 1.02
CA PRO A 280 2.84 11.00 0.37
C PRO A 280 2.80 10.20 -0.95
N MET A 281 2.34 10.85 -2.01
CA MET A 281 2.10 10.21 -3.32
C MET A 281 3.32 10.17 -4.23
N ASP A 282 4.29 11.06 -4.03
CA ASP A 282 5.49 11.12 -4.86
C ASP A 282 6.72 11.47 -4.03
N SER A 283 7.33 10.44 -3.47
CA SER A 283 8.53 10.58 -2.67
C SER A 283 9.71 11.03 -3.50
N THR A 284 10.30 12.15 -3.12
CA THR A 284 11.55 12.65 -3.72
C THR A 284 12.79 12.14 -2.99
N ARG A 285 12.63 11.35 -1.94
CA ARG A 285 13.75 10.84 -1.14
C ARG A 285 14.62 9.87 -1.93
N LYS A 286 15.90 10.16 -1.91
CA LYS A 286 16.95 9.33 -2.49
C LYS A 286 17.75 8.73 -1.36
N CYS A 287 17.20 7.73 -0.71
CA CYS A 287 17.87 7.06 0.41
C CYS A 287 18.96 6.10 -0.02
N PHE A 288 19.08 5.86 -1.32
CA PHE A 288 20.15 5.05 -1.92
C PHE A 288 20.63 5.67 -3.22
N PRO A 289 21.93 5.58 -3.53
CA PRO A 289 22.41 5.97 -4.85
C PRO A 289 21.75 5.09 -5.90
N LEU A 290 20.89 5.67 -6.73
CA LEU A 290 20.19 5.00 -7.84
C LEU A 290 21.14 4.40 -8.89
N ASN A 291 22.45 4.70 -8.81
CA ASN A 291 23.46 4.42 -9.82
C ASN A 291 24.56 3.47 -9.35
N VAL A 292 24.34 2.60 -8.37
CA VAL A 292 25.33 1.58 -8.03
C VAL A 292 25.22 0.43 -9.02
N PRO A 293 26.16 0.28 -9.95
CA PRO A 293 26.15 -0.84 -10.89
C PRO A 293 26.32 -2.16 -10.13
N ASN A 294 25.57 -3.18 -10.54
CA ASN A 294 25.71 -4.54 -10.00
C ASN A 294 25.42 -4.69 -8.49
N TRP A 295 24.37 -4.10 -8.00
CA TRP A 295 23.87 -4.39 -6.67
C TRP A 295 23.54 -5.89 -6.57
N ASN A 296 24.32 -6.57 -5.76
CA ASN A 296 24.08 -7.96 -5.38
C ASN A 296 24.26 -8.09 -3.88
N ALA A 297 23.91 -9.20 -3.29
CA ALA A 297 24.05 -9.46 -1.86
C ALA A 297 25.47 -9.14 -1.31
N ARG A 298 26.49 -9.25 -2.16
CA ARG A 298 27.88 -8.96 -1.80
C ARG A 298 28.15 -7.46 -1.73
N ALA A 299 27.63 -6.68 -2.67
CA ALA A 299 27.73 -5.22 -2.66
C ALA A 299 26.97 -4.63 -1.47
N ILE A 300 25.80 -5.16 -1.15
CA ILE A 300 25.01 -4.77 0.03
C ILE A 300 25.77 -5.09 1.31
N ALA A 301 26.36 -6.27 1.43
CA ALA A 301 27.16 -6.67 2.60
C ALA A 301 28.43 -5.82 2.80
N GLN A 302 28.96 -5.18 1.74
CA GLN A 302 30.11 -4.30 1.81
C GLN A 302 29.79 -2.89 2.33
N LEU A 303 28.50 -2.49 2.32
CA LEU A 303 28.09 -1.17 2.82
C LEU A 303 28.15 -1.07 4.35
N GLY A 304 28.17 -2.21 5.06
CA GLY A 304 28.19 -2.22 6.52
C GLY A 304 26.92 -1.65 7.15
N ASP A 305 26.85 -1.66 8.46
CA ASP A 305 25.70 -1.13 9.23
C ASP A 305 25.60 0.40 9.20
N ASP A 306 26.66 1.09 8.77
CA ASP A 306 26.82 2.56 8.76
C ASP A 306 26.53 3.20 7.39
N ALA A 307 26.09 2.45 6.42
CA ALA A 307 25.83 2.99 5.09
C ALA A 307 24.78 4.10 5.11
N GLU A 308 24.74 4.88 4.02
CA GLU A 308 23.74 5.95 3.76
C GLU A 308 22.26 5.57 4.02
N PHE A 309 21.98 4.28 4.20
CA PHE A 309 20.71 3.77 4.70
C PHE A 309 20.32 4.39 6.05
N LEU A 310 21.27 4.56 6.97
CA LEU A 310 21.08 5.23 8.25
C LEU A 310 21.05 6.77 8.11
N ALA A 311 21.61 7.31 7.04
CA ALA A 311 21.57 8.74 6.76
C ALA A 311 20.20 9.23 6.28
N CYS A 312 19.33 8.34 5.79
CA CYS A 312 17.92 8.62 5.71
C CYS A 312 17.38 8.68 7.14
N LYS A 313 17.46 9.84 7.75
CA LYS A 313 16.84 10.11 9.04
C LYS A 313 15.32 9.92 8.95
N TRP A 314 14.95 8.67 8.93
CA TRP A 314 13.62 8.26 9.32
C TRP A 314 13.67 8.32 10.83
N GLY A 315 13.00 9.27 11.42
CA GLY A 315 13.10 9.46 12.85
C GLY A 315 12.89 8.18 13.63
N PRO A 316 13.35 8.11 14.85
CA PRO A 316 13.16 6.98 15.71
C PRO A 316 11.66 6.80 15.87
N TYR A 317 11.17 5.98 14.99
CA TYR A 317 10.08 5.21 15.15
C TYR A 317 8.97 5.72 16.07
N ARG A 318 7.98 5.99 15.78
CA ARG A 318 6.68 6.03 16.43
C ARG A 318 5.66 6.30 15.36
N ALA A 319 5.02 5.31 14.80
CA ALA A 319 3.85 5.42 13.95
C ALA A 319 3.88 6.40 12.74
N LEU A 320 4.85 7.32 12.63
CA LEU A 320 5.10 8.13 11.43
C LEU A 320 6.57 8.07 11.03
N PRO A 321 6.92 7.20 10.10
CA PRO A 321 8.28 7.08 9.61
C PRO A 321 8.66 8.16 8.61
N PHE A 322 7.80 9.12 8.29
CA PHE A 322 7.91 9.94 7.10
C PHE A 322 8.32 11.38 7.41
N ILE A 323 9.29 11.54 8.32
CA ILE A 323 9.88 12.85 8.62
C ILE A 323 10.49 13.43 7.36
N GLY A 324 10.12 14.68 7.03
CA GLY A 324 10.60 15.39 5.85
C GLY A 324 10.14 14.80 4.52
N GLU A 325 9.10 13.97 4.49
CA GLU A 325 8.47 13.49 3.26
C GLU A 325 7.58 14.57 2.65
N THR A 326 7.37 14.49 1.34
CA THR A 326 6.46 15.37 0.61
C THR A 326 5.03 14.84 0.67
N TRP A 327 4.08 15.71 0.99
CA TRP A 327 2.67 15.37 1.17
C TRP A 327 1.78 16.20 0.26
N GLN A 328 0.81 15.57 -0.37
CA GLN A 328 -0.17 16.21 -1.25
C GLN A 328 -1.56 16.05 -0.66
N LYS A 329 -2.42 17.06 -0.89
CA LYS A 329 -3.85 16.93 -0.61
C LYS A 329 -4.47 16.03 -1.69
N ARG A 330 -5.04 14.90 -1.28
CA ARG A 330 -5.65 13.91 -2.17
C ARG A 330 -7.12 13.70 -1.82
N THR A 331 -7.88 13.18 -2.78
CA THR A 331 -9.19 12.61 -2.50
C THR A 331 -9.03 11.10 -2.32
N ALA A 332 -9.34 10.59 -1.14
CA ALA A 332 -9.28 9.18 -0.82
C ALA A 332 -10.67 8.56 -0.79
N LEU A 333 -10.78 7.34 -1.31
CA LEU A 333 -11.94 6.47 -1.16
C LEU A 333 -11.82 5.72 0.16
N LYS A 334 -12.77 5.90 1.08
CA LYS A 334 -12.81 5.17 2.34
C LYS A 334 -13.62 3.90 2.17
N LEU A 335 -12.97 2.75 2.33
CA LEU A 335 -13.62 1.43 2.30
C LEU A 335 -13.51 0.76 3.67
N VAL A 336 -14.59 0.15 4.11
CA VAL A 336 -14.61 -0.75 5.27
C VAL A 336 -14.70 -2.18 4.76
N GLN A 337 -13.72 -2.98 5.13
CA GLN A 337 -13.60 -4.39 4.79
C GLN A 337 -13.92 -5.23 6.03
N THR A 338 -14.77 -6.24 5.88
CA THR A 338 -15.10 -7.22 6.92
C THR A 338 -14.84 -8.63 6.38
N PRO A 339 -13.90 -9.39 6.97
CA PRO A 339 -13.66 -10.77 6.56
C PRO A 339 -14.90 -11.64 6.75
N LYS A 340 -15.26 -12.46 5.74
CA LYS A 340 -16.33 -13.44 5.84
C LYS A 340 -15.94 -14.64 6.70
N ASN A 341 -14.64 -14.93 6.78
CA ASN A 341 -14.10 -15.99 7.64
C ASN A 341 -14.06 -15.52 9.09
N ALA A 342 -14.84 -16.16 9.95
CA ALA A 342 -14.89 -15.87 11.38
C ALA A 342 -13.56 -16.12 12.13
N SER A 343 -12.66 -16.94 11.59
CA SER A 343 -11.34 -17.22 12.17
C SER A 343 -10.27 -16.22 11.75
N HIS A 344 -10.59 -15.25 10.88
CA HIS A 344 -9.65 -14.23 10.45
C HIS A 344 -9.16 -13.40 11.65
N PRO A 345 -7.86 -13.04 11.75
CA PRO A 345 -7.32 -12.29 12.89
C PRO A 345 -7.91 -10.88 13.03
N TYR A 346 -8.42 -10.30 11.93
CA TYR A 346 -9.08 -9.00 11.96
C TYR A 346 -10.59 -9.15 12.05
N SER A 347 -11.25 -8.32 12.87
CA SER A 347 -12.71 -8.16 12.85
C SER A 347 -13.16 -7.30 11.66
N ARG A 348 -12.37 -6.28 11.36
CA ARG A 348 -12.57 -5.38 10.22
C ARG A 348 -11.27 -4.64 9.90
N ARG A 349 -11.24 -4.01 8.72
CA ARG A 349 -10.18 -3.09 8.28
C ARG A 349 -10.81 -1.87 7.63
N ILE A 350 -10.30 -0.68 7.90
CA ILE A 350 -10.62 0.54 7.15
C ILE A 350 -9.45 0.80 6.23
N LEU A 351 -9.73 1.05 4.94
CA LEU A 351 -8.72 1.28 3.92
C LEU A 351 -9.04 2.58 3.19
N TRP A 352 -7.99 3.34 2.87
CA TRP A 352 -8.09 4.55 2.07
C TRP A 352 -7.24 4.37 0.80
N TYR A 353 -7.88 4.50 -0.34
CA TYR A 353 -7.27 4.44 -1.67
C TYR A 353 -7.37 5.79 -2.34
N ASP A 354 -6.33 6.19 -3.07
CA ASP A 354 -6.38 7.37 -3.90
C ASP A 354 -7.46 7.23 -4.99
N LYS A 355 -8.36 8.20 -5.11
CA LYS A 355 -9.49 8.14 -6.05
C LYS A 355 -9.06 8.12 -7.52
N GLU A 356 -7.94 8.77 -7.85
CA GLU A 356 -7.47 8.87 -9.23
C GLU A 356 -6.75 7.61 -9.69
N THR A 357 -5.87 7.08 -8.86
CA THR A 357 -4.97 5.97 -9.23
C THR A 357 -5.37 4.62 -8.64
N PHE A 358 -6.25 4.61 -7.64
CA PHE A 358 -6.47 3.47 -6.75
C PHE A 358 -5.21 3.00 -6.01
N SER A 359 -4.15 3.82 -5.96
CA SER A 359 -2.99 3.51 -5.13
C SER A 359 -3.39 3.43 -3.65
N PRO A 360 -2.82 2.47 -2.91
CA PRO A 360 -3.04 2.40 -1.47
C PRO A 360 -2.44 3.64 -0.80
N LEU A 361 -3.10 4.17 0.22
CA LEU A 361 -2.63 5.30 1.00
C LEU A 361 -2.37 4.89 2.45
N MET A 362 -3.38 4.36 3.11
CA MET A 362 -3.31 3.99 4.52
C MET A 362 -4.39 2.97 4.87
N SER A 363 -4.20 2.24 5.97
CA SER A 363 -5.24 1.38 6.53
C SER A 363 -5.14 1.29 8.05
N LEU A 364 -6.26 0.97 8.69
CA LEU A 364 -6.33 0.62 10.11
C LEU A 364 -7.12 -0.68 10.27
N SER A 365 -6.46 -1.70 10.79
CA SER A 365 -7.06 -3.00 11.09
C SER A 365 -7.43 -3.10 12.56
N PHE A 366 -8.51 -3.80 12.85
CA PHE A 366 -9.04 -4.01 14.18
C PHE A 366 -8.97 -5.48 14.55
N ASP A 367 -8.58 -5.77 15.79
CA ASP A 367 -8.56 -7.14 16.32
C ASP A 367 -9.97 -7.72 16.48
N ARG A 368 -10.05 -8.95 16.97
CA ARG A 368 -11.34 -9.64 17.15
C ARG A 368 -12.24 -8.99 18.19
N GLU A 369 -11.68 -8.24 19.14
CA GLU A 369 -12.41 -7.45 20.12
C GLU A 369 -12.79 -6.05 19.64
N GLY A 370 -12.48 -5.73 18.38
CA GLY A 370 -12.81 -4.44 17.77
C GLY A 370 -11.89 -3.29 18.16
N ARG A 371 -10.72 -3.58 18.76
CA ARG A 371 -9.72 -2.57 19.13
C ARG A 371 -8.77 -2.33 17.97
N ALA A 372 -8.30 -1.08 17.79
CA ALA A 372 -7.27 -0.77 16.81
C ALA A 372 -6.02 -1.65 17.06
N PHE A 373 -5.51 -2.25 16.00
CA PHE A 373 -4.46 -3.24 16.08
C PHE A 373 -3.28 -2.90 15.18
N ARG A 374 -3.49 -2.86 13.84
CA ARG A 374 -2.43 -2.55 12.88
C ARG A 374 -2.76 -1.33 12.08
N LEU A 375 -1.81 -0.42 12.02
CA LEU A 375 -1.81 0.76 11.16
C LEU A 375 -0.84 0.52 10.03
N THR A 376 -1.25 0.79 8.80
CA THR A 376 -0.35 0.75 7.63
C THR A 376 -0.39 2.09 6.92
N TRP A 377 0.79 2.63 6.63
CA TRP A 377 0.99 3.77 5.73
C TRP A 377 1.76 3.34 4.49
N TYR A 378 1.41 3.94 3.37
CA TYR A 378 2.03 3.71 2.08
C TYR A 378 2.60 5.01 1.55
N VAL A 379 3.83 4.98 1.06
CA VAL A 379 4.48 6.08 0.36
C VAL A 379 4.62 5.73 -1.09
N GLY A 380 4.05 6.55 -1.95
CA GLY A 380 4.16 6.40 -3.38
C GLY A 380 5.43 7.05 -3.94
N ARG A 381 5.81 6.63 -5.15
CA ARG A 381 6.76 7.32 -6.02
C ARG A 381 6.25 7.23 -7.45
N TRP A 382 6.06 8.38 -8.07
CA TRP A 382 5.62 8.44 -9.44
C TRP A 382 6.74 8.04 -10.41
N SER A 383 6.48 7.10 -11.32
CA SER A 383 7.47 6.56 -12.24
C SER A 383 8.14 7.63 -13.09
N GLU A 384 7.40 8.68 -13.46
CA GLU A 384 7.90 9.79 -14.28
C GLU A 384 8.99 10.61 -13.54
N ASN A 385 8.94 10.63 -12.21
CA ASN A 385 9.84 11.36 -11.32
C ASN A 385 10.86 10.45 -10.62
N SER A 386 10.79 9.13 -10.84
CA SER A 386 11.62 8.14 -10.13
C SER A 386 13.10 8.29 -10.40
N GLY A 387 13.49 8.83 -11.55
CA GLY A 387 14.88 8.89 -12.02
C GLY A 387 15.44 7.51 -12.42
N ILE A 388 14.60 6.47 -12.44
CA ILE A 388 14.99 5.09 -12.80
C ILE A 388 14.89 4.93 -14.31
N PRO A 389 15.97 4.46 -14.99
CA PRO A 389 15.92 4.19 -16.42
C PRO A 389 14.80 3.20 -16.80
N GLY A 390 14.03 3.52 -17.82
CA GLY A 390 12.94 2.68 -18.32
C GLY A 390 11.59 2.84 -17.59
N ASP A 391 11.53 3.61 -16.52
CA ASP A 391 10.27 3.90 -15.81
C ASP A 391 9.47 5.03 -16.46
N ARG A 392 10.18 5.98 -17.07
CA ARG A 392 9.53 7.12 -17.74
C ARG A 392 8.57 6.65 -18.83
N GLY A 393 7.37 7.19 -18.85
CA GLY A 393 6.29 6.80 -19.75
C GLY A 393 5.45 5.60 -19.24
N LYS A 394 5.82 4.98 -18.11
CA LYS A 394 5.03 3.91 -17.50
C LYS A 394 3.83 4.42 -16.73
N ARG A 395 3.91 5.63 -16.18
CA ARG A 395 2.84 6.32 -15.45
C ARG A 395 2.25 5.45 -14.34
N VAL A 396 3.13 4.91 -13.51
CA VAL A 396 2.83 4.02 -12.37
C VAL A 396 3.19 4.73 -11.07
N ASN A 397 2.36 4.61 -10.06
CA ASN A 397 2.71 4.97 -8.69
C ASN A 397 3.29 3.74 -7.98
N HIS A 398 4.63 3.69 -7.92
CA HIS A 398 5.35 2.62 -7.23
C HIS A 398 5.28 2.79 -5.71
N MET A 399 5.38 1.68 -5.00
CA MET A 399 5.64 1.70 -3.55
C MET A 399 7.10 2.11 -3.31
N ALA A 400 7.33 3.29 -2.75
CA ALA A 400 8.65 3.73 -2.30
C ALA A 400 8.94 3.28 -0.86
N ALA A 401 7.91 3.28 -0.02
CA ALA A 401 7.98 2.77 1.34
C ALA A 401 6.59 2.30 1.81
N SER A 402 6.59 1.44 2.82
CA SER A 402 5.40 1.08 3.58
C SER A 402 5.76 0.88 5.05
N MET A 403 4.94 1.37 5.95
CA MET A 403 5.04 1.09 7.37
C MET A 403 3.86 0.27 7.83
N VAL A 404 4.15 -0.75 8.62
CA VAL A 404 3.14 -1.49 9.39
C VAL A 404 3.47 -1.34 10.86
N ALA A 405 2.55 -0.80 11.64
CA ALA A 405 2.70 -0.60 13.08
C ALA A 405 1.61 -1.33 13.84
N ASN A 406 2.00 -2.12 14.82
CA ASN A 406 1.11 -2.63 15.84
C ASN A 406 0.93 -1.53 16.89
N VAL A 407 -0.20 -0.84 16.83
CA VAL A 407 -0.46 0.32 17.69
C VAL A 407 -0.69 -0.06 19.16
N ARG A 408 -0.99 -1.33 19.42
CA ARG A 408 -1.20 -1.86 20.77
C ARG A 408 0.13 -2.23 21.44
N ASP A 409 0.96 -3.01 20.74
CA ASP A 409 2.19 -3.57 21.30
C ASP A 409 3.42 -2.70 21.02
N GLN A 410 3.22 -1.57 20.33
CA GLN A 410 4.26 -0.61 19.95
C GLN A 410 5.40 -1.25 19.14
N LEU A 411 5.03 -2.16 18.26
CA LEU A 411 5.93 -2.76 17.28
C LEU A 411 5.71 -2.07 15.94
N SER A 412 6.74 -1.89 15.17
CA SER A 412 6.59 -1.39 13.80
C SER A 412 7.63 -1.96 12.86
N ASN A 413 7.24 -2.08 11.61
CA ASN A 413 8.09 -2.48 10.51
C ASN A 413 8.05 -1.39 9.46
N LEU A 414 9.21 -0.91 9.05
CA LEU A 414 9.35 -0.01 7.92
C LEU A 414 9.97 -0.79 6.76
N PHE A 415 9.28 -0.79 5.64
CA PHE A 415 9.76 -1.33 4.37
C PHE A 415 10.16 -0.17 3.47
N LEU A 416 11.37 -0.22 2.91
CA LEU A 416 11.91 0.75 1.98
C LEU A 416 12.19 0.06 0.65
N PHE A 417 11.68 0.63 -0.43
CA PHE A 417 11.78 0.08 -1.78
C PHE A 417 12.49 1.08 -2.68
N TYR A 418 13.79 1.15 -2.52
CA TYR A 418 14.62 2.22 -3.06
C TYR A 418 14.62 2.35 -4.56
N THR A 419 14.52 1.22 -5.25
CA THR A 419 14.64 1.13 -6.70
C THR A 419 13.44 0.42 -7.32
N ALA A 420 12.24 0.65 -6.73
CA ALA A 420 11.02 0.13 -7.34
C ALA A 420 10.88 0.64 -8.77
N ASN A 421 10.71 -0.27 -9.71
CA ASN A 421 10.57 0.03 -11.12
C ASN A 421 9.55 -0.89 -11.80
N ALA A 422 9.06 -0.48 -12.98
CA ALA A 422 8.10 -1.22 -13.78
C ALA A 422 8.77 -2.17 -14.79
N GLN A 423 10.00 -2.61 -14.50
CA GLN A 423 10.71 -3.55 -15.38
C GLN A 423 9.99 -4.91 -15.40
N THR A 424 9.67 -5.37 -16.58
CA THR A 424 9.02 -6.66 -16.80
C THR A 424 9.90 -7.58 -17.62
N PHE A 425 9.85 -8.87 -17.30
CA PHE A 425 10.43 -9.92 -18.12
C PHE A 425 9.55 -10.24 -19.32
N SER A 426 10.15 -10.81 -20.36
CA SER A 426 9.42 -11.56 -21.37
C SER A 426 8.71 -12.77 -20.76
N GLY A 427 7.79 -13.38 -21.49
CA GLY A 427 7.10 -14.58 -21.02
C GLY A 427 8.06 -15.73 -20.66
N ALA A 428 9.07 -15.98 -21.51
CA ALA A 428 10.06 -17.04 -21.26
C ALA A 428 10.94 -16.74 -20.03
N GLU A 429 11.40 -15.51 -19.88
CA GLU A 429 12.16 -15.08 -18.70
C GLU A 429 11.32 -15.18 -17.42
N SER A 430 10.03 -14.79 -17.48
CA SER A 430 9.13 -14.87 -16.34
C SER A 430 8.90 -16.31 -15.90
N LEU A 431 8.65 -17.24 -16.82
CA LEU A 431 8.50 -18.66 -16.52
C LEU A 431 9.74 -19.24 -15.82
N LYS A 432 10.93 -18.86 -16.29
CA LYS A 432 12.20 -19.29 -15.68
C LYS A 432 12.41 -18.65 -14.31
N TYR A 433 12.09 -17.35 -14.17
CA TYR A 433 12.32 -16.60 -12.93
C TYR A 433 11.43 -17.07 -11.79
N PHE A 434 10.16 -17.34 -12.07
CA PHE A 434 9.17 -17.77 -11.08
C PHE A 434 9.02 -19.30 -10.99
N ASP A 435 10.03 -20.07 -11.42
CA ASP A 435 10.02 -21.52 -11.28
C ASP A 435 10.32 -21.95 -9.84
N THR A 436 9.56 -22.94 -9.33
CA THR A 436 9.75 -23.48 -7.97
C THR A 436 11.13 -24.13 -7.76
N THR A 437 11.78 -24.60 -8.83
CA THR A 437 13.14 -25.19 -8.76
C THR A 437 14.17 -24.14 -8.37
N ARG A 438 13.96 -22.87 -8.75
CA ARG A 438 14.82 -21.74 -8.39
C ARG A 438 14.93 -21.55 -6.88
N LEU A 439 13.86 -21.85 -6.15
CA LEU A 439 13.89 -21.74 -4.68
C LEU A 439 15.03 -22.57 -4.04
N LYS A 440 15.45 -23.68 -4.69
CA LYS A 440 16.52 -24.55 -4.20
C LYS A 440 17.90 -24.26 -4.78
N THR A 441 17.97 -23.85 -6.04
CA THR A 441 19.23 -23.86 -6.81
C THR A 441 20.11 -22.65 -6.58
N GLU A 442 19.57 -21.49 -6.28
CA GLU A 442 20.33 -20.25 -6.07
C GLU A 442 20.86 -20.08 -4.65
N GLY A 443 20.65 -21.06 -3.75
CA GLY A 443 21.13 -21.07 -2.37
C GLY A 443 22.44 -21.84 -2.14
N ARG A 444 23.19 -22.17 -3.20
CA ARG A 444 24.47 -22.88 -3.10
C ARG A 444 25.66 -21.96 -3.35
#